data_c2b4ae2bdb03e459c97951a6848c7fe1
#
_entry.id   c2b4ae2bdb03e459c97951a6848c7fe1
#
_cell.length_a   1.000
_cell.length_b   1.000
_cell.length_c   1.000
_cell.angle_alpha   90.00
_cell.angle_beta   90.00
_cell.angle_gamma   90.00
#
_symmetry.space_group_name_H-M   'P 1'
#
loop_
_entity.id
_entity.type
_entity.pdbx_description
1 polymer ?
#
loop_
_entity_poly.entity_id
_entity_poly.type
_entity_poly.pdbx_seq_one_letter_code
_entity_poly.pdbx_strand_id
1 'polypeptide(L)'
;MKIAVVGAGAVGTYYGARLAEAGHEVGFVIRSEFDLVSEAGITVLSKDGDIRLKDPLIAPNVEKLAAQFEPDWVLCGLKATALDISQELISPLMGSKTRMLAIINGLGIEEDFASWMTPDLVFGGLAFTCINRDNASLVNHLDYGPLTVAHFGDDPKRLEEAQSLWNGAKVNVSLADSRIAARYQKLCWNIPFNGLCVLEGGVTTDKIMRNPRLRAKAESLMNEVIAIANADLSTVAASTAIALDDTVVEQMMTMTAAMVDYRPSTMIDFVEGREMEI
;
A
#
# COMPACT_ATOMS: atom_id res chain seq x y z
N MET A 1 -16.55 -1.21 12.74
CA MET A 1 -16.11 -2.50 12.17
C MET A 1 -14.88 -2.97 12.91
N LYS A 2 -14.58 -4.27 12.86
CA LYS A 2 -13.38 -4.89 13.42
C LYS A 2 -12.34 -5.09 12.31
N ILE A 3 -11.12 -4.60 12.52
CA ILE A 3 -10.07 -4.60 11.50
C ILE A 3 -8.79 -5.18 12.09
N ALA A 4 -8.25 -6.23 11.48
CA ALA A 4 -6.95 -6.76 11.84
C ALA A 4 -5.87 -6.20 10.88
N VAL A 5 -4.78 -5.70 11.43
CA VAL A 5 -3.63 -5.22 10.66
C VAL A 5 -2.52 -6.27 10.73
N VAL A 6 -2.21 -6.88 9.59
CA VAL A 6 -1.09 -7.81 9.40
C VAL A 6 -0.03 -7.13 8.56
N GLY A 7 1.21 -7.10 9.05
CA GLY A 7 2.25 -6.28 8.45
C GLY A 7 2.20 -4.83 8.96
N ALA A 8 2.26 -4.67 10.29
CA ALA A 8 2.30 -3.38 10.96
C ALA A 8 3.67 -2.68 10.77
N GLY A 9 4.09 -2.55 9.54
CA GLY A 9 5.16 -1.66 9.08
C GLY A 9 4.69 -0.20 9.04
N ALA A 10 5.41 0.68 8.35
CA ALA A 10 5.04 2.09 8.23
C ALA A 10 3.61 2.26 7.65
N VAL A 11 3.33 1.60 6.52
CA VAL A 11 2.05 1.69 5.80
C VAL A 11 0.91 1.08 6.62
N GLY A 12 1.06 -0.18 7.07
CA GLY A 12 0.01 -0.87 7.83
C GLY A 12 -0.32 -0.16 9.14
N THR A 13 0.69 0.34 9.85
CA THR A 13 0.48 1.09 11.09
C THR A 13 -0.23 2.42 10.83
N TYR A 14 0.16 3.17 9.80
CA TYR A 14 -0.47 4.44 9.46
C TYR A 14 -1.96 4.28 9.14
N TYR A 15 -2.30 3.43 8.17
CA TYR A 15 -3.70 3.25 7.78
C TYR A 15 -4.52 2.60 8.89
N GLY A 16 -3.95 1.63 9.62
CA GLY A 16 -4.62 1.04 10.79
C GLY A 16 -4.91 2.06 11.89
N ALA A 17 -3.96 2.96 12.17
CA ALA A 17 -4.16 4.04 13.15
C ALA A 17 -5.21 5.07 12.68
N ARG A 18 -5.26 5.41 11.36
CA ARG A 18 -6.32 6.26 10.79
C ARG A 18 -7.71 5.64 10.93
N LEU A 19 -7.81 4.33 10.74
CA LEU A 19 -9.06 3.60 10.94
C LEU A 19 -9.46 3.54 12.43
N ALA A 20 -8.50 3.39 13.35
CA ALA A 20 -8.76 3.47 14.78
C ALA A 20 -9.21 4.88 15.19
N GLU A 21 -8.59 5.95 14.66
CA GLU A 21 -9.01 7.35 14.87
C GLU A 21 -10.45 7.58 14.39
N ALA A 22 -10.88 6.89 13.32
CA ALA A 22 -12.24 6.94 12.79
C ALA A 22 -13.26 6.14 13.61
N GLY A 23 -12.84 5.50 14.71
CA GLY A 23 -13.71 4.77 15.64
C GLY A 23 -13.90 3.29 15.32
N HIS A 24 -13.07 2.71 14.48
CA HIS A 24 -13.03 1.26 14.28
C HIS A 24 -12.29 0.56 15.43
N GLU A 25 -12.65 -0.69 15.72
CA GLU A 25 -11.89 -1.56 16.60
C GLU A 25 -10.76 -2.19 15.80
N VAL A 26 -9.50 -1.81 16.08
CA VAL A 26 -8.34 -2.22 15.26
C VAL A 26 -7.37 -3.02 16.11
N GLY A 27 -7.09 -4.26 15.68
CA GLY A 27 -6.08 -5.13 16.27
C GLY A 27 -4.84 -5.20 15.37
N PHE A 28 -3.65 -5.03 15.96
CA PHE A 28 -2.38 -5.04 15.24
C PHE A 28 -1.57 -6.29 15.57
N VAL A 29 -1.04 -6.94 14.55
CA VAL A 29 -0.01 -7.98 14.71
C VAL A 29 1.36 -7.32 14.75
N ILE A 30 1.97 -7.28 15.94
CA ILE A 30 3.29 -6.70 16.19
C ILE A 30 4.28 -7.82 16.49
N ARG A 31 5.01 -8.26 15.47
CA ARG A 31 5.94 -9.38 15.57
C ARG A 31 7.26 -9.01 16.26
N SER A 32 7.83 -7.88 15.89
CA SER A 32 9.05 -7.32 16.50
C SER A 32 8.68 -6.13 17.38
N GLU A 33 9.47 -5.87 18.40
CA GLU A 33 9.28 -4.74 19.32
C GLU A 33 7.90 -4.73 20.02
N PHE A 34 7.34 -5.92 20.29
CA PHE A 34 6.04 -6.08 20.93
C PHE A 34 5.98 -5.39 22.30
N ASP A 35 7.01 -5.59 23.12
CA ASP A 35 7.08 -5.00 24.47
C ASP A 35 7.12 -3.47 24.40
N LEU A 36 7.86 -2.91 23.44
CA LEU A 36 7.89 -1.46 23.22
C LEU A 36 6.49 -0.90 22.92
N VAL A 37 5.75 -1.55 22.02
CA VAL A 37 4.39 -1.09 21.67
C VAL A 37 3.42 -1.32 22.82
N SER A 38 3.58 -2.39 23.60
CA SER A 38 2.78 -2.66 24.79
C SER A 38 2.93 -1.57 25.87
N GLU A 39 4.14 -1.03 26.00
CA GLU A 39 4.44 0.01 27.01
C GLU A 39 4.13 1.43 26.48
N ALA A 40 4.50 1.75 25.25
CA ALA A 40 4.43 3.10 24.71
C ALA A 40 3.18 3.38 23.84
N GLY A 41 2.45 2.33 23.45
CA GLY A 41 1.37 2.44 22.48
C GLY A 41 1.87 2.67 21.05
N ILE A 42 0.99 3.18 20.18
CA ILE A 42 1.30 3.56 18.81
C ILE A 42 1.11 5.06 18.64
N THR A 43 2.13 5.73 18.15
CA THR A 43 2.09 7.15 17.78
C THR A 43 2.33 7.30 16.28
N VAL A 44 1.48 8.06 15.62
CA VAL A 44 1.70 8.51 14.25
C VAL A 44 1.81 10.03 14.28
N LEU A 45 3.01 10.55 13.97
CA LEU A 45 3.20 11.97 13.75
C LEU A 45 2.83 12.28 12.30
N SER A 46 1.89 13.18 12.08
CA SER A 46 1.30 13.39 10.76
C SER A 46 0.96 14.84 10.49
N LYS A 47 1.27 15.30 9.27
CA LYS A 47 0.83 16.61 8.77
C LYS A 47 -0.70 16.80 8.83
N ASP A 48 -1.46 15.69 8.79
CA ASP A 48 -2.93 15.70 8.82
C ASP A 48 -3.49 15.52 10.25
N GLY A 49 -2.64 15.71 11.26
CA GLY A 49 -2.91 15.57 12.68
C GLY A 49 -2.35 14.27 13.25
N ASP A 50 -1.69 14.42 14.40
CA ASP A 50 -1.08 13.30 15.12
C ASP A 50 -2.12 12.36 15.69
N ILE A 51 -1.79 11.07 15.70
CA ILE A 51 -2.60 10.02 16.31
C ILE A 51 -1.81 9.39 17.47
N ARG A 52 -2.49 9.14 18.58
CA ARG A 52 -1.91 8.45 19.73
C ARG A 52 -2.88 7.39 20.24
N LEU A 53 -2.56 6.13 19.95
CA LEU A 53 -3.25 4.97 20.49
C LEU A 53 -2.48 4.54 21.75
N LYS A 54 -3.00 4.86 22.94
CA LYS A 54 -2.31 4.57 24.21
C LYS A 54 -2.32 3.08 24.55
N ASP A 55 -3.49 2.45 24.38
CA ASP A 55 -3.72 1.04 24.68
C ASP A 55 -4.28 0.33 23.44
N PRO A 56 -3.47 0.20 22.34
CA PRO A 56 -3.95 -0.48 21.14
C PRO A 56 -4.12 -1.98 21.39
N LEU A 57 -5.12 -2.60 20.76
CA LEU A 57 -5.21 -4.04 20.75
C LEU A 57 -4.04 -4.58 19.91
N ILE A 58 -3.11 -5.27 20.53
CA ILE A 58 -1.93 -5.85 19.87
C ILE A 58 -1.78 -7.33 20.19
N ALA A 59 -1.19 -8.06 19.27
CA ALA A 59 -0.79 -9.45 19.48
C ALA A 59 0.57 -9.72 18.81
N PRO A 60 1.41 -10.61 19.39
CA PRO A 60 2.73 -10.91 18.83
C PRO A 60 2.69 -11.77 17.57
N ASN A 61 1.55 -12.42 17.29
CA ASN A 61 1.29 -13.21 16.10
C ASN A 61 -0.20 -13.28 15.77
N VAL A 62 -0.53 -13.81 14.61
CA VAL A 62 -1.91 -13.87 14.11
C VAL A 62 -2.80 -14.80 14.90
N GLU A 63 -2.27 -15.93 15.39
CA GLU A 63 -3.03 -16.92 16.18
C GLU A 63 -3.51 -16.31 17.50
N LYS A 64 -2.66 -15.54 18.16
CA LYS A 64 -3.02 -14.85 19.39
C LYS A 64 -4.03 -13.72 19.16
N LEU A 65 -3.95 -13.04 18.01
CA LEU A 65 -4.97 -12.06 17.65
C LEU A 65 -6.29 -12.74 17.32
N ALA A 66 -6.27 -13.78 16.50
CA ALA A 66 -7.46 -14.55 16.09
C ALA A 66 -8.21 -15.21 17.28
N ALA A 67 -7.49 -15.60 18.33
CA ALA A 67 -8.09 -16.17 19.53
C ALA A 67 -9.00 -15.20 20.31
N GLN A 68 -8.87 -13.90 20.09
CA GLN A 68 -9.60 -12.86 20.81
C GLN A 68 -10.31 -11.85 19.91
N PHE A 69 -10.12 -11.97 18.58
CA PHE A 69 -10.55 -10.94 17.64
C PHE A 69 -10.96 -11.57 16.30
N GLU A 70 -12.24 -11.48 15.96
CA GLU A 70 -12.77 -11.92 14.67
C GLU A 70 -12.99 -10.68 13.78
N PRO A 71 -12.14 -10.44 12.77
CA PRO A 71 -12.19 -9.21 11.99
C PRO A 71 -13.23 -9.27 10.86
N ASP A 72 -13.87 -8.12 10.57
CA ASP A 72 -14.62 -7.87 9.34
C ASP A 72 -13.67 -7.67 8.15
N TRP A 73 -12.51 -7.07 8.42
CA TRP A 73 -11.47 -6.76 7.45
C TRP A 73 -10.08 -7.13 7.96
N VAL A 74 -9.26 -7.68 7.08
CA VAL A 74 -7.81 -7.76 7.26
C VAL A 74 -7.15 -6.73 6.36
N LEU A 75 -6.44 -5.79 6.96
CA LEU A 75 -5.58 -4.84 6.27
C LEU A 75 -4.17 -5.43 6.23
N CYS A 76 -3.74 -5.84 5.04
CA CYS A 76 -2.43 -6.44 4.82
C CYS A 76 -1.43 -5.40 4.33
N GLY A 77 -0.45 -5.05 5.16
CA GLY A 77 0.68 -4.18 4.85
C GLY A 77 2.01 -4.92 4.84
N LEU A 78 2.01 -6.19 4.47
CA LEU A 78 3.23 -6.98 4.26
C LEU A 78 4.02 -6.42 3.07
N LYS A 79 5.31 -6.72 3.01
CA LYS A 79 6.10 -6.52 1.79
C LYS A 79 5.78 -7.62 0.77
N ALA A 80 5.93 -7.32 -0.52
CA ALA A 80 5.76 -8.31 -1.60
C ALA A 80 6.69 -9.53 -1.43
N THR A 81 7.86 -9.33 -0.83
CA THR A 81 8.80 -10.41 -0.49
C THR A 81 8.27 -11.43 0.53
N ALA A 82 7.13 -11.16 1.18
CA ALA A 82 6.49 -12.06 2.12
C ALA A 82 5.19 -12.70 1.57
N LEU A 83 4.90 -12.56 0.28
CA LEU A 83 3.70 -13.14 -0.33
C LEU A 83 3.67 -14.66 -0.26
N ASP A 84 4.80 -15.33 -0.46
CA ASP A 84 4.93 -16.79 -0.41
C ASP A 84 4.40 -17.40 0.89
N ILE A 85 4.48 -16.66 2.00
CA ILE A 85 4.02 -17.08 3.32
C ILE A 85 2.77 -16.33 3.77
N SER A 86 2.17 -15.52 2.91
CA SER A 86 1.03 -14.66 3.25
C SER A 86 -0.18 -15.46 3.73
N GLN A 87 -0.46 -16.60 3.09
CA GLN A 87 -1.54 -17.49 3.49
C GLN A 87 -1.35 -18.01 4.93
N GLU A 88 -0.16 -18.47 5.28
CA GLU A 88 0.15 -18.93 6.63
C GLU A 88 -0.03 -17.80 7.66
N LEU A 89 0.48 -16.60 7.33
CA LEU A 89 0.44 -15.44 8.21
C LEU A 89 -0.95 -14.84 8.40
N ILE A 90 -1.94 -15.15 7.55
CA ILE A 90 -3.20 -14.41 7.54
C ILE A 90 -4.41 -15.33 7.74
N SER A 91 -4.36 -16.58 7.25
CA SER A 91 -5.49 -17.51 7.28
C SER A 91 -6.13 -17.70 8.67
N PRO A 92 -5.42 -17.64 9.81
CA PRO A 92 -6.07 -17.74 11.12
C PRO A 92 -7.07 -16.63 11.43
N LEU A 93 -6.96 -15.45 10.75
CA LEU A 93 -7.86 -14.32 10.89
C LEU A 93 -9.03 -14.34 9.90
N MET A 94 -9.00 -15.26 8.91
CA MET A 94 -9.96 -15.27 7.81
C MET A 94 -11.20 -16.11 8.14
N GLY A 95 -12.31 -15.45 8.43
CA GLY A 95 -13.64 -16.05 8.44
C GLY A 95 -14.27 -16.06 7.04
N SER A 96 -15.43 -16.73 6.90
CA SER A 96 -16.12 -16.87 5.60
C SER A 96 -16.60 -15.56 4.98
N LYS A 97 -16.59 -14.47 5.73
CA LYS A 97 -17.03 -13.12 5.30
C LYS A 97 -15.95 -12.06 5.49
N THR A 98 -14.79 -12.42 6.03
CA THR A 98 -13.69 -11.50 6.27
C THR A 98 -13.10 -11.05 4.94
N ARG A 99 -13.02 -9.75 4.74
CA ARG A 99 -12.46 -9.12 3.54
C ARG A 99 -10.98 -8.86 3.71
N MET A 100 -10.24 -8.97 2.62
CA MET A 100 -8.80 -8.65 2.55
C MET A 100 -8.62 -7.34 1.81
N LEU A 101 -7.91 -6.37 2.42
CA LEU A 101 -7.40 -5.19 1.73
C LEU A 101 -5.86 -5.23 1.74
N ALA A 102 -5.28 -5.61 0.61
CA ALA A 102 -3.83 -5.74 0.46
C ALA A 102 -3.22 -4.41 0.00
N ILE A 103 -2.58 -3.68 0.92
CA ILE A 103 -1.85 -2.44 0.61
C ILE A 103 -0.38 -2.81 0.36
N ILE A 104 -0.14 -3.46 -0.76
CA ILE A 104 1.16 -4.00 -1.19
C ILE A 104 1.47 -3.51 -2.60
N ASN A 105 2.72 -3.15 -2.86
CA ASN A 105 3.17 -2.75 -4.18
C ASN A 105 3.34 -3.95 -5.12
N GLY A 106 3.25 -3.73 -6.43
CA GLY A 106 3.51 -4.75 -7.45
C GLY A 106 2.27 -5.17 -8.22
N LEU A 107 2.46 -6.14 -9.10
CA LEU A 107 1.42 -6.84 -9.87
C LEU A 107 1.19 -8.23 -9.28
N GLY A 108 0.02 -8.83 -9.57
CA GLY A 108 -0.29 -10.18 -9.15
C GLY A 108 -0.67 -10.33 -7.67
N ILE A 109 -0.73 -9.23 -6.91
CA ILE A 109 -0.99 -9.26 -5.46
C ILE A 109 -2.37 -9.82 -5.16
N GLU A 110 -3.39 -9.33 -5.83
CA GLU A 110 -4.77 -9.78 -5.63
C GLU A 110 -4.99 -11.19 -6.15
N GLU A 111 -4.30 -11.58 -7.22
CA GLU A 111 -4.29 -12.95 -7.77
C GLU A 111 -3.73 -13.94 -6.75
N ASP A 112 -2.65 -13.56 -6.07
CA ASP A 112 -2.04 -14.38 -5.04
C ASP A 112 -3.04 -14.65 -3.90
N PHE A 113 -3.67 -13.62 -3.36
CA PHE A 113 -4.72 -13.77 -2.34
C PHE A 113 -5.94 -14.54 -2.85
N ALA A 114 -6.40 -14.28 -4.07
CA ALA A 114 -7.53 -14.97 -4.68
C ALA A 114 -7.27 -16.45 -4.97
N SER A 115 -6.00 -16.89 -4.97
CA SER A 115 -5.63 -18.30 -5.14
C SER A 115 -6.01 -19.18 -3.96
N TRP A 116 -6.13 -18.61 -2.76
CA TRP A 116 -6.39 -19.36 -1.53
C TRP A 116 -7.59 -18.84 -0.70
N MET A 117 -8.20 -17.72 -1.06
CA MET A 117 -9.41 -17.20 -0.44
C MET A 117 -10.49 -16.88 -1.49
N THR A 118 -11.70 -16.56 -1.04
CA THR A 118 -12.80 -16.20 -1.95
C THR A 118 -12.46 -14.92 -2.72
N PRO A 119 -12.35 -14.97 -4.06
CA PRO A 119 -11.93 -13.81 -4.88
C PRO A 119 -12.77 -12.56 -4.67
N ASP A 120 -14.07 -12.71 -4.45
CA ASP A 120 -15.04 -11.63 -4.21
C ASP A 120 -14.78 -10.86 -2.88
N LEU A 121 -13.91 -11.37 -2.02
CA LEU A 121 -13.50 -10.73 -0.76
C LEU A 121 -12.09 -10.13 -0.81
N VAL A 122 -11.48 -10.10 -1.99
CA VAL A 122 -10.11 -9.59 -2.19
C VAL A 122 -10.15 -8.18 -2.76
N PHE A 123 -9.45 -7.27 -2.09
CA PHE A 123 -9.27 -5.87 -2.48
C PHE A 123 -7.79 -5.50 -2.48
N GLY A 124 -7.42 -4.68 -3.44
CA GLY A 124 -6.10 -4.05 -3.51
C GLY A 124 -6.14 -2.61 -3.02
N GLY A 125 -5.08 -2.20 -2.35
CA GLY A 125 -4.84 -0.84 -1.92
C GLY A 125 -3.56 -0.28 -2.53
N LEU A 126 -3.67 0.79 -3.31
CA LEU A 126 -2.55 1.47 -3.93
C LEU A 126 -2.29 2.76 -3.16
N ALA A 127 -1.37 2.69 -2.20
CA ALA A 127 -1.01 3.83 -1.37
C ALA A 127 0.03 4.71 -2.07
N PHE A 128 -0.20 6.01 -2.11
CA PHE A 128 0.80 6.99 -2.49
C PHE A 128 1.12 7.86 -1.27
N THR A 129 2.18 7.48 -0.55
CA THR A 129 2.48 8.06 0.77
C THR A 129 3.97 8.27 0.96
N CYS A 130 4.32 9.29 1.73
CA CYS A 130 5.66 9.49 2.27
C CYS A 130 5.61 9.19 3.77
N ILE A 131 5.90 7.95 4.12
CA ILE A 131 5.80 7.45 5.49
C ILE A 131 7.08 6.71 5.86
N ASN A 132 7.65 7.05 7.01
CA ASN A 132 8.79 6.36 7.60
C ASN A 132 8.40 5.78 8.96
N ARG A 133 9.02 4.68 9.33
CA ARG A 133 8.87 4.06 10.63
C ARG A 133 10.21 4.11 11.37
N ASP A 134 10.27 4.81 12.49
CA ASP A 134 11.47 4.85 13.34
C ASP A 134 11.58 3.55 14.15
N ASN A 135 10.45 3.11 14.72
CA ASN A 135 10.30 1.84 15.44
C ASN A 135 8.82 1.40 15.41
N ALA A 136 8.46 0.28 16.04
CA ALA A 136 7.10 -0.25 16.01
C ALA A 136 6.07 0.67 16.70
N SER A 137 6.50 1.55 17.60
CA SER A 137 5.66 2.50 18.32
C SER A 137 5.56 3.88 17.67
N LEU A 138 6.44 4.20 16.68
CA LEU A 138 6.53 5.54 16.10
C LEU A 138 6.61 5.52 14.59
N VAL A 139 5.61 6.09 13.95
CA VAL A 139 5.51 6.27 12.49
C VAL A 139 5.41 7.77 12.17
N ASN A 140 6.19 8.21 11.18
CA ASN A 140 6.20 9.58 10.67
C ASN A 140 5.53 9.63 9.30
N HIS A 141 4.36 10.24 9.20
CA HIS A 141 3.69 10.56 7.95
C HIS A 141 4.06 11.97 7.52
N LEU A 142 4.99 12.05 6.57
CA LEU A 142 5.60 13.31 6.13
C LEU A 142 4.79 14.02 5.06
N ASP A 143 4.27 13.27 4.08
CA ASP A 143 3.49 13.85 2.98
C ASP A 143 2.62 12.82 2.26
N TYR A 144 1.70 13.31 1.42
CA TYR A 144 0.70 12.53 0.66
C TYR A 144 -0.24 11.77 1.58
N GLY A 145 -0.61 10.52 1.24
CA GLY A 145 -1.46 9.65 2.04
C GLY A 145 -2.74 9.17 1.36
N PRO A 146 -3.04 9.56 0.08
CA PRO A 146 -4.20 9.02 -0.61
C PRO A 146 -4.05 7.51 -0.85
N LEU A 147 -5.19 6.85 -0.87
CA LEU A 147 -5.31 5.42 -1.13
C LEU A 147 -6.29 5.20 -2.29
N THR A 148 -5.85 4.56 -3.35
CA THR A 148 -6.77 4.05 -4.37
C THR A 148 -7.12 2.61 -4.03
N VAL A 149 -8.41 2.32 -3.91
CA VAL A 149 -8.90 0.97 -3.63
C VAL A 149 -9.43 0.35 -4.91
N ALA A 150 -9.04 -0.89 -5.16
CA ALA A 150 -9.50 -1.71 -6.26
C ALA A 150 -10.12 -3.01 -5.71
N HIS A 151 -11.05 -3.60 -6.45
CA HIS A 151 -11.61 -4.92 -6.16
C HIS A 151 -11.07 -5.95 -7.16
N PHE A 152 -10.87 -7.19 -6.74
CA PHE A 152 -10.33 -8.25 -7.62
C PHE A 152 -11.16 -8.44 -8.90
N GLY A 153 -12.49 -8.40 -8.78
CA GLY A 153 -13.42 -8.55 -9.90
C GLY A 153 -13.94 -7.22 -10.48
N ASP A 154 -13.35 -6.09 -10.11
CA ASP A 154 -13.78 -4.74 -10.52
C ASP A 154 -15.29 -4.47 -10.28
N ASP A 155 -15.87 -5.06 -9.22
CA ASP A 155 -17.30 -4.90 -8.89
C ASP A 155 -17.55 -3.56 -8.18
N PRO A 156 -18.36 -2.64 -8.75
CA PRO A 156 -18.64 -1.35 -8.15
C PRO A 156 -19.30 -1.43 -6.77
N LYS A 157 -20.16 -2.43 -6.53
CA LYS A 157 -20.83 -2.60 -5.23
C LYS A 157 -19.83 -3.00 -4.14
N ARG A 158 -18.87 -3.85 -4.48
CA ARG A 158 -17.80 -4.20 -3.57
C ARG A 158 -16.88 -3.01 -3.29
N LEU A 159 -16.62 -2.19 -4.29
CA LEU A 159 -15.86 -0.96 -4.10
C LEU A 159 -16.55 0.05 -3.16
N GLU A 160 -17.90 0.18 -3.25
CA GLU A 160 -18.68 0.98 -2.30
C GLU A 160 -18.56 0.45 -0.85
N GLU A 161 -18.57 -0.88 -0.66
CA GLU A 161 -18.31 -1.48 0.66
C GLU A 161 -16.92 -1.10 1.19
N ALA A 162 -15.90 -1.20 0.34
CA ALA A 162 -14.53 -0.84 0.72
C ALA A 162 -14.39 0.65 1.00
N GLN A 163 -15.10 1.52 0.26
CA GLN A 163 -15.13 2.95 0.54
C GLN A 163 -15.72 3.25 1.91
N SER A 164 -16.77 2.52 2.29
CA SER A 164 -17.43 2.71 3.60
C SER A 164 -16.53 2.45 4.79
N LEU A 165 -15.48 1.62 4.63
CA LEU A 165 -14.44 1.36 5.63
C LEU A 165 -13.74 2.66 6.06
N TRP A 166 -13.60 3.61 5.14
CA TRP A 166 -12.84 4.84 5.35
C TRP A 166 -13.71 6.03 5.78
N ASN A 167 -15.00 5.82 6.02
CA ASN A 167 -15.89 6.88 6.48
C ASN A 167 -15.42 7.43 7.84
N GLY A 168 -15.16 8.73 7.88
CA GLY A 168 -14.64 9.41 9.07
C GLY A 168 -13.12 9.33 9.23
N ALA A 169 -12.41 8.52 8.45
CA ALA A 169 -10.96 8.51 8.43
C ALA A 169 -10.40 9.72 7.66
N LYS A 170 -9.31 10.29 8.15
CA LYS A 170 -8.59 11.37 7.45
C LYS A 170 -7.66 10.79 6.38
N VAL A 171 -8.24 10.01 5.49
CA VAL A 171 -7.57 9.41 4.33
C VAL A 171 -8.39 9.73 3.09
N ASN A 172 -7.74 10.27 2.09
CA ASN A 172 -8.40 10.53 0.81
C ASN A 172 -8.45 9.22 0.00
N VAL A 173 -9.64 8.65 -0.16
CA VAL A 173 -9.84 7.37 -0.83
C VAL A 173 -10.52 7.55 -2.17
N SER A 174 -9.93 7.01 -3.22
CA SER A 174 -10.51 6.87 -4.54
C SER A 174 -10.76 5.40 -4.87
N LEU A 175 -11.73 5.14 -5.74
CA LEU A 175 -12.06 3.81 -6.21
C LEU A 175 -11.55 3.64 -7.64
N ALA A 176 -10.97 2.49 -7.93
CA ALA A 176 -10.48 2.17 -9.26
C ALA A 176 -11.52 1.36 -10.04
N ASP A 177 -11.93 1.86 -11.21
CA ASP A 177 -12.84 1.14 -12.11
C ASP A 177 -12.18 -0.09 -12.74
N SER A 178 -10.84 -0.09 -12.83
CA SER A 178 -10.02 -1.22 -13.27
C SER A 178 -8.83 -1.41 -12.35
N ARG A 179 -8.78 -2.55 -11.68
CA ARG A 179 -7.69 -2.94 -10.79
C ARG A 179 -6.36 -3.01 -11.54
N ILE A 180 -6.36 -3.64 -12.69
CA ILE A 180 -5.14 -3.82 -13.50
C ILE A 180 -4.62 -2.47 -13.99
N ALA A 181 -5.49 -1.60 -14.51
CA ALA A 181 -5.11 -0.25 -14.93
C ALA A 181 -4.52 0.56 -13.77
N ALA A 182 -5.15 0.52 -12.59
CA ALA A 182 -4.66 1.22 -11.41
C ALA A 182 -3.29 0.71 -10.95
N ARG A 183 -3.05 -0.61 -10.98
CA ARG A 183 -1.74 -1.21 -10.68
C ARG A 183 -0.67 -0.71 -11.65
N TYR A 184 -0.93 -0.75 -12.96
CA TYR A 184 0.01 -0.26 -13.96
C TYR A 184 0.23 1.26 -13.87
N GLN A 185 -0.81 2.03 -13.60
CA GLN A 185 -0.65 3.47 -13.37
C GLN A 185 0.34 3.76 -12.24
N LYS A 186 0.26 3.02 -11.13
CA LYS A 186 1.24 3.15 -10.04
C LYS A 186 2.63 2.68 -10.44
N LEU A 187 2.74 1.58 -11.17
CA LEU A 187 4.02 1.06 -11.65
C LEU A 187 4.67 1.98 -12.67
N CYS A 188 3.89 2.73 -13.44
CA CYS A 188 4.38 3.77 -14.34
C CYS A 188 5.28 4.79 -13.61
N TRP A 189 5.01 5.07 -12.34
CA TRP A 189 5.87 5.88 -11.49
C TRP A 189 6.94 5.04 -10.76
N ASN A 190 6.54 3.93 -10.15
CA ASN A 190 7.43 3.15 -9.28
C ASN A 190 8.64 2.59 -10.05
N ILE A 191 8.43 1.98 -11.21
CA ILE A 191 9.51 1.33 -11.98
C ILE A 191 10.63 2.31 -12.32
N PRO A 192 10.36 3.47 -12.98
CA PRO A 192 11.42 4.40 -13.31
C PRO A 192 12.09 5.02 -12.08
N PHE A 193 11.31 5.55 -11.13
CA PHE A 193 11.90 6.32 -10.05
C PHE A 193 12.54 5.45 -8.97
N ASN A 194 11.93 4.30 -8.58
CA ASN A 194 12.61 3.37 -7.68
C ASN A 194 13.91 2.86 -8.31
N GLY A 195 13.84 2.42 -9.58
CA GLY A 195 15.01 1.86 -10.28
C GLY A 195 16.12 2.88 -10.46
N LEU A 196 15.84 4.06 -11.01
CA LEU A 196 16.85 5.07 -11.26
C LEU A 196 17.46 5.63 -9.96
N CYS A 197 16.65 5.85 -8.93
CA CYS A 197 17.17 6.33 -7.65
C CYS A 197 18.16 5.34 -7.01
N VAL A 198 17.90 4.04 -7.12
CA VAL A 198 18.83 2.99 -6.66
C VAL A 198 20.07 2.90 -7.54
N LEU A 199 19.92 2.88 -8.86
CA LEU A 199 21.03 2.78 -9.82
C LEU A 199 22.00 3.95 -9.73
N GLU A 200 21.52 5.14 -9.38
CA GLU A 200 22.36 6.34 -9.16
C GLU A 200 22.92 6.42 -7.71
N GLY A 201 22.87 5.31 -6.95
CA GLY A 201 23.50 5.19 -5.63
C GLY A 201 22.64 5.69 -4.46
N GLY A 202 21.32 5.67 -4.58
CA GLY A 202 20.41 6.08 -3.51
C GLY A 202 20.12 7.58 -3.51
N VAL A 203 19.92 8.15 -4.70
CA VAL A 203 19.57 9.57 -4.84
C VAL A 203 18.06 9.80 -4.75
N THR A 204 17.67 11.04 -4.45
CA THR A 204 16.27 11.48 -4.40
C THR A 204 15.72 11.77 -5.80
N THR A 205 14.38 11.77 -5.94
CA THR A 205 13.71 11.97 -7.24
C THR A 205 14.02 13.30 -7.90
N ASP A 206 14.25 14.37 -7.11
CA ASP A 206 14.64 15.69 -7.65
C ASP A 206 16.00 15.65 -8.36
N LYS A 207 16.93 14.78 -7.93
CA LYS A 207 18.22 14.58 -8.61
C LYS A 207 18.02 13.93 -9.98
N ILE A 208 17.10 12.96 -10.07
CA ILE A 208 16.72 12.36 -11.36
C ILE A 208 16.10 13.42 -12.27
N MET A 209 15.14 14.21 -11.75
CA MET A 209 14.41 15.21 -12.53
C MET A 209 15.27 16.37 -13.01
N ARG A 210 16.29 16.78 -12.24
CA ARG A 210 17.23 17.86 -12.61
C ARG A 210 18.27 17.41 -13.64
N ASN A 211 18.49 16.12 -13.81
CA ASN A 211 19.41 15.59 -14.81
C ASN A 211 18.65 15.30 -16.13
N PRO A 212 18.89 16.04 -17.23
CA PRO A 212 18.13 15.86 -18.46
C PRO A 212 18.17 14.44 -19.05
N ARG A 213 19.32 13.74 -18.90
CA ARG A 213 19.47 12.36 -19.38
C ARG A 213 18.63 11.39 -18.55
N LEU A 214 18.67 11.51 -17.23
CA LEU A 214 17.90 10.63 -16.32
C LEU A 214 16.40 10.91 -16.42
N ARG A 215 16.01 12.19 -16.54
CA ARG A 215 14.62 12.57 -16.78
C ARG A 215 14.07 11.95 -18.07
N ALA A 216 14.80 12.07 -19.17
CA ALA A 216 14.40 11.45 -20.44
C ALA A 216 14.36 9.93 -20.34
N LYS A 217 15.26 9.30 -19.57
CA LYS A 217 15.22 7.86 -19.31
C LYS A 217 13.99 7.45 -18.49
N ALA A 218 13.64 8.23 -17.46
CA ALA A 218 12.43 7.99 -16.68
C ALA A 218 11.17 8.03 -17.57
N GLU A 219 11.04 9.05 -18.41
CA GLU A 219 9.94 9.20 -19.37
C GLU A 219 9.88 8.04 -20.37
N SER A 220 11.03 7.60 -20.90
CA SER A 220 11.11 6.43 -21.80
C SER A 220 10.63 5.16 -21.09
N LEU A 221 11.05 4.92 -19.85
CA LEU A 221 10.61 3.76 -19.07
C LEU A 221 9.11 3.79 -18.74
N MET A 222 8.56 4.98 -18.47
CA MET A 222 7.11 5.14 -18.27
C MET A 222 6.33 4.72 -19.53
N ASN A 223 6.78 5.16 -20.71
CA ASN A 223 6.16 4.78 -21.98
C ASN A 223 6.25 3.26 -22.26
N GLU A 224 7.35 2.62 -21.89
CA GLU A 224 7.47 1.16 -21.93
C GLU A 224 6.45 0.47 -21.01
N VAL A 225 6.28 0.98 -19.77
CA VAL A 225 5.27 0.46 -18.84
C VAL A 225 3.85 0.61 -19.39
N ILE A 226 3.51 1.75 -19.99
CA ILE A 226 2.20 1.97 -20.62
C ILE A 226 1.97 0.99 -21.78
N ALA A 227 2.98 0.76 -22.61
CA ALA A 227 2.87 -0.20 -23.71
C ALA A 227 2.59 -1.63 -23.21
N ILE A 228 3.29 -2.05 -22.15
CA ILE A 228 3.08 -3.34 -21.48
C ILE A 228 1.67 -3.39 -20.85
N ALA A 229 1.28 -2.34 -20.14
CA ALA A 229 -0.03 -2.22 -19.51
C ALA A 229 -1.16 -2.39 -20.53
N ASN A 230 -1.09 -1.69 -21.65
CA ASN A 230 -2.12 -1.75 -22.67
C ASN A 230 -2.15 -3.11 -23.40
N ALA A 231 -1.01 -3.78 -23.53
CA ALA A 231 -0.97 -5.14 -24.04
C ALA A 231 -1.66 -6.12 -23.08
N ASP A 232 -1.40 -6.03 -21.79
CA ASP A 232 -2.04 -6.85 -20.76
C ASP A 232 -3.53 -6.55 -20.63
N LEU A 233 -3.92 -5.27 -20.55
CA LEU A 233 -5.31 -4.81 -20.52
C LEU A 233 -6.13 -5.27 -21.74
N SER A 234 -5.50 -5.48 -22.88
CA SER A 234 -6.18 -6.01 -24.07
C SER A 234 -6.64 -7.48 -23.90
N THR A 235 -6.12 -8.19 -22.93
CA THR A 235 -6.45 -9.59 -22.62
C THR A 235 -7.59 -9.75 -21.62
N VAL A 236 -7.95 -8.69 -20.88
CA VAL A 236 -9.03 -8.71 -19.89
C VAL A 236 -10.37 -8.33 -20.50
N ALA A 237 -11.45 -8.49 -19.71
CA ALA A 237 -12.80 -8.18 -20.18
C ALA A 237 -12.92 -6.70 -20.61
N ALA A 238 -13.55 -6.45 -21.75
CA ALA A 238 -13.66 -5.12 -22.34
C ALA A 238 -14.32 -4.06 -21.44
N SER A 239 -15.15 -4.48 -20.46
CA SER A 239 -15.81 -3.58 -19.50
C SER A 239 -14.84 -2.90 -18.51
N THR A 240 -13.67 -3.52 -18.28
CA THR A 240 -12.65 -3.03 -17.32
C THR A 240 -11.29 -2.77 -17.99
N ALA A 241 -11.21 -2.95 -19.32
CA ALA A 241 -10.02 -2.69 -20.12
C ALA A 241 -9.84 -1.20 -20.41
N ILE A 242 -9.54 -0.40 -19.36
CA ILE A 242 -9.28 1.03 -19.49
C ILE A 242 -7.82 1.20 -19.94
N ALA A 243 -7.60 1.56 -21.20
CA ALA A 243 -6.26 1.81 -21.70
C ALA A 243 -5.63 3.04 -21.02
N LEU A 244 -4.35 2.93 -20.71
CA LEU A 244 -3.54 4.04 -20.24
C LEU A 244 -3.01 4.84 -21.45
N ASP A 245 -3.04 6.15 -21.37
CA ASP A 245 -2.56 7.05 -22.41
C ASP A 245 -1.39 7.92 -21.92
N ASP A 246 -0.86 8.76 -22.79
CA ASP A 246 0.28 9.60 -22.51
C ASP A 246 0.03 10.64 -21.37
N THR A 247 -1.23 10.91 -21.04
CA THR A 247 -1.57 11.83 -19.94
C THR A 247 -1.09 11.29 -18.61
N VAL A 248 -0.99 9.97 -18.46
CA VAL A 248 -0.43 9.35 -17.24
C VAL A 248 1.04 9.75 -17.07
N VAL A 249 1.84 9.72 -18.15
CA VAL A 249 3.25 10.12 -18.13
C VAL A 249 3.37 11.59 -17.75
N GLU A 250 2.60 12.47 -18.40
CA GLU A 250 2.62 13.90 -18.14
C GLU A 250 2.27 14.22 -16.68
N GLN A 251 1.23 13.56 -16.14
CA GLN A 251 0.83 13.71 -14.74
C GLN A 251 1.93 13.26 -13.78
N MET A 252 2.53 12.07 -13.99
CA MET A 252 3.59 11.54 -13.14
C MET A 252 4.84 12.40 -13.18
N MET A 253 5.25 12.88 -14.35
CA MET A 253 6.40 13.77 -14.51
C MET A 253 6.16 15.13 -13.85
N THR A 254 4.96 15.71 -14.01
CA THR A 254 4.58 16.99 -13.39
C THR A 254 4.55 16.88 -11.86
N MET A 255 3.92 15.83 -11.35
CA MET A 255 3.87 15.55 -9.91
C MET A 255 5.29 15.39 -9.33
N THR A 256 6.16 14.62 -10.00
CA THR A 256 7.52 14.38 -9.54
C THR A 256 8.39 15.62 -9.58
N ALA A 257 8.18 16.50 -10.57
CA ALA A 257 8.90 17.77 -10.66
C ALA A 257 8.62 18.72 -9.48
N ALA A 258 7.46 18.57 -8.83
CA ALA A 258 7.09 19.34 -7.64
C ALA A 258 7.63 18.74 -6.33
N MET A 259 8.14 17.50 -6.35
CA MET A 259 8.70 16.84 -5.17
C MET A 259 10.08 17.40 -4.82
N VAL A 260 10.33 17.61 -3.55
CA VAL A 260 11.62 18.04 -3.02
C VAL A 260 12.15 16.94 -2.10
N ASP A 261 13.38 16.49 -2.34
CA ASP A 261 14.08 15.48 -1.54
C ASP A 261 13.25 14.18 -1.29
N TYR A 262 12.33 13.85 -2.21
CA TYR A 262 11.51 12.67 -2.06
C TYR A 262 12.32 11.40 -2.24
N ARG A 263 12.16 10.48 -1.29
CA ARG A 263 12.84 9.18 -1.23
C ARG A 263 11.84 8.06 -1.54
N PRO A 264 11.93 7.40 -2.71
CA PRO A 264 11.12 6.22 -3.01
C PRO A 264 11.41 5.08 -2.02
N SER A 265 10.41 4.23 -1.75
CA SER A 265 10.50 3.16 -0.75
C SER A 265 11.66 2.19 -1.02
N THR A 266 11.83 1.74 -2.26
CA THR A 266 12.92 0.83 -2.64
C THR A 266 14.30 1.49 -2.47
N MET A 267 14.41 2.80 -2.74
CA MET A 267 15.64 3.54 -2.49
C MET A 267 15.97 3.65 -0.99
N ILE A 268 14.95 3.85 -0.15
CA ILE A 268 15.14 3.86 1.31
C ILE A 268 15.65 2.49 1.77
N ASP A 269 15.02 1.40 1.31
CA ASP A 269 15.46 0.04 1.63
C ASP A 269 16.92 -0.21 1.18
N PHE A 270 17.28 0.26 -0.02
CA PHE A 270 18.66 0.18 -0.53
C PHE A 270 19.67 0.89 0.37
N VAL A 271 19.40 2.15 0.73
CA VAL A 271 20.32 2.96 1.55
C VAL A 271 20.46 2.39 2.96
N GLU A 272 19.39 1.82 3.50
CA GLU A 272 19.36 1.21 4.84
C GLU A 272 19.80 -0.26 4.86
N GLY A 273 20.19 -0.82 3.71
CA GLY A 273 20.63 -2.22 3.59
C GLY A 273 19.53 -3.24 3.89
N ARG A 274 18.27 -2.88 3.67
CA ARG A 274 17.12 -3.77 3.83
C ARG A 274 16.80 -4.50 2.51
N GLU A 275 16.05 -5.59 2.62
CA GLU A 275 15.51 -6.30 1.46
C GLU A 275 14.61 -5.38 0.63
N MET A 276 14.91 -5.28 -0.67
CA MET A 276 14.20 -4.45 -1.62
C MET A 276 13.06 -5.22 -2.29
N GLU A 277 11.94 -4.54 -2.51
CA GLU A 277 10.88 -4.99 -3.41
C GLU A 277 11.26 -4.61 -4.84
N ILE A 278 11.61 -5.57 -5.69
CA ILE A 278 12.00 -5.43 -7.11
C ILE A 278 11.14 -6.30 -7.99
#